data_36f6ad2cf797f503e702bbb6f39eca29
#
_entry.id   36f6ad2cf797f503e702bbb6f39eca29
#
_cell.length_a   1.000
_cell.length_b   1.000
_cell.length_c   1.000
_cell.angle_alpha   90.00
_cell.angle_beta   90.00
_cell.angle_gamma   90.00
#
_symmetry.space_group_name_H-M   'P 1'
#
loop_
_entity.id
_entity.type
_entity.pdbx_description
1 polymer ?
#
loop_
_entity_poly.entity_id
_entity_poly.type
_entity_poly.pdbx_seq_one_letter_code
_entity_poly.pdbx_strand_id
1 'polypeptide(L)'
;MIAVKVVNKLPSSRWYSGSGIYRDVKLIVADQIHVSQNGTQITTPDIENGVGTVSAKVKVANSGTSSANITVRNTVYDKKDQKVSESAETTLTVEAGSSAEASTNNVVTNPSLWSLDDPTQYYVRTE
;
A
#
# COMPACT_ATOMS: atom_id res chain seq x y z
N MET A 1 4.96 25.01 11.56
CA MET A 1 5.96 25.48 10.57
C MET A 1 6.81 24.27 10.16
N ILE A 2 6.99 24.04 8.87
CA ILE A 2 7.86 22.97 8.34
C ILE A 2 9.08 23.67 7.75
N ALA A 3 10.29 23.22 8.12
CA ALA A 3 11.55 23.74 7.58
C ALA A 3 12.41 22.58 7.07
N VAL A 4 12.99 22.76 5.87
CA VAL A 4 13.89 21.79 5.27
C VAL A 4 15.26 22.42 5.08
N LYS A 5 16.30 21.78 5.61
CA LYS A 5 17.68 22.20 5.41
C LYS A 5 18.38 21.19 4.50
N VAL A 6 18.91 21.68 3.38
CA VAL A 6 19.71 20.89 2.45
C VAL A 6 21.16 21.33 2.53
N VAL A 7 22.08 20.38 2.71
CA VAL A 7 23.51 20.64 2.81
C VAL A 7 24.24 19.89 1.70
N ASN A 8 24.85 20.63 0.79
CA ASN A 8 25.70 20.09 -0.26
C ASN A 8 27.17 20.32 0.14
N LYS A 9 27.95 19.25 0.24
CA LYS A 9 29.39 19.31 0.56
C LYS A 9 30.20 19.07 -0.71
N LEU A 10 31.11 20.00 -1.02
CA LEU A 10 32.09 19.89 -2.10
C LEU A 10 33.50 19.63 -1.52
N PRO A 11 34.37 18.91 -2.23
CA PRO A 11 34.15 18.27 -3.53
C PRO A 11 33.32 17.01 -3.43
N SER A 12 32.41 16.81 -4.36
CA SER A 12 31.69 15.55 -4.56
C SER A 12 32.08 14.99 -5.91
N SER A 13 32.00 13.68 -6.06
CA SER A 13 32.45 12.86 -7.20
C SER A 13 32.46 13.52 -8.59
N ARG A 14 32.78 12.79 -9.63
CA ARG A 14 33.06 13.21 -11.03
C ARG A 14 31.94 13.97 -11.76
N TRP A 15 30.74 14.07 -11.16
CA TRP A 15 29.56 14.62 -11.80
C TRP A 15 29.05 15.86 -11.06
N TYR A 16 28.28 16.66 -11.76
CA TYR A 16 27.59 17.79 -11.13
C TYR A 16 26.70 17.29 -10.00
N SER A 17 26.86 17.88 -8.83
CA SER A 17 26.01 17.64 -7.68
C SER A 17 25.15 18.85 -7.45
N GLY A 18 23.85 18.68 -7.54
CA GLY A 18 22.86 19.68 -7.16
C GLY A 18 22.18 19.25 -5.86
N SER A 19 21.80 20.20 -5.04
CA SER A 19 21.03 19.95 -3.83
C SER A 19 19.77 20.78 -3.85
N GLY A 20 18.66 20.17 -3.46
CA GLY A 20 17.37 20.83 -3.45
C GLY A 20 16.21 19.84 -3.38
N ILE A 21 15.01 20.37 -3.39
CA ILE A 21 13.78 19.60 -3.50
C ILE A 21 13.35 19.64 -4.96
N TYR A 22 13.33 18.48 -5.62
CA TYR A 22 12.96 18.38 -7.04
C TYR A 22 11.75 17.48 -7.30
N ARG A 23 11.26 16.80 -6.28
CA ARG A 23 10.04 15.97 -6.33
C ARG A 23 8.97 16.54 -5.42
N ASP A 24 7.74 16.06 -5.58
CA ASP A 24 6.60 16.47 -4.77
C ASP A 24 6.89 16.32 -3.28
N VAL A 25 6.52 17.34 -2.53
CA VAL A 25 6.50 17.30 -1.06
C VAL A 25 5.06 17.04 -0.64
N LYS A 26 4.84 15.95 0.09
CA LYS A 26 3.51 15.55 0.55
C LYS A 26 3.45 15.62 2.08
N LEU A 27 2.39 16.22 2.58
CA LEU A 27 2.02 16.13 4.00
C LEU A 27 0.95 15.04 4.13
N ILE A 28 1.26 14.01 4.92
CA ILE A 28 0.31 12.94 5.24
C ILE A 28 -0.19 13.19 6.66
N VAL A 29 -1.51 13.27 6.81
CA VAL A 29 -2.19 13.37 8.09
C VAL A 29 -3.05 12.12 8.24
N ALA A 30 -2.88 11.40 9.33
CA ALA A 30 -3.59 10.17 9.61
C ALA A 30 -3.91 10.09 11.11
N ASP A 31 -4.86 9.22 11.46
CA ASP A 31 -5.16 8.90 12.84
C ASP A 31 -4.02 8.13 13.51
N GLN A 32 -4.11 7.95 14.84
CA GLN A 32 -3.13 7.18 15.60
C GLN A 32 -3.00 5.75 15.10
N ILE A 33 -4.11 5.16 14.63
CA ILE A 33 -4.13 3.85 13.99
C ILE A 33 -4.34 4.07 12.49
N HIS A 34 -3.36 3.68 11.69
CA HIS A 34 -3.37 3.92 10.25
C HIS A 34 -2.52 2.88 9.51
N VAL A 35 -2.78 2.72 8.23
CA VAL A 35 -1.89 1.96 7.36
C VAL A 35 -0.55 2.70 7.26
N SER A 36 0.54 2.01 7.57
CA SER A 36 1.89 2.57 7.53
C SER A 36 2.22 3.11 6.13
N GLN A 37 3.04 4.14 6.06
CA GLN A 37 3.52 4.64 4.77
C GLN A 37 4.19 3.51 3.98
N ASN A 38 3.78 3.31 2.73
CA ASN A 38 4.18 2.17 1.88
C ASN A 38 3.90 0.80 2.54
N GLY A 39 2.93 0.73 3.44
CA GLY A 39 2.60 -0.47 4.22
C GLY A 39 1.70 -1.46 3.49
N THR A 40 1.31 -1.21 2.25
CA THR A 40 0.51 -2.15 1.46
C THR A 40 1.37 -2.77 0.37
N GLN A 41 1.46 -4.10 0.38
CA GLN A 41 2.10 -4.90 -0.66
C GLN A 41 1.05 -5.78 -1.33
N ILE A 42 0.95 -5.70 -2.65
CA ILE A 42 0.00 -6.48 -3.44
C ILE A 42 0.79 -7.33 -4.44
N THR A 43 0.43 -8.60 -4.53
CA THR A 43 0.98 -9.55 -5.49
C THR A 43 -0.13 -10.38 -6.12
N THR A 44 0.15 -10.93 -7.29
CA THR A 44 -0.72 -11.89 -7.99
C THR A 44 0.06 -13.19 -8.19
N PRO A 45 0.18 -14.02 -7.12
CA PRO A 45 1.06 -15.19 -7.15
C PRO A 45 0.65 -16.22 -8.20
N ASP A 46 -0.65 -16.37 -8.44
CA ASP A 46 -1.18 -17.38 -9.34
C ASP A 46 -2.28 -16.82 -10.23
N ILE A 47 -2.23 -17.17 -11.51
CA ILE A 47 -3.31 -16.96 -12.48
C ILE A 47 -3.42 -18.25 -13.29
N GLU A 48 -4.36 -19.10 -12.94
CA GLU A 48 -4.55 -20.41 -13.57
C GLU A 48 -6.03 -20.71 -13.82
N ASN A 49 -6.33 -21.38 -14.93
CA ASN A 49 -7.67 -21.86 -15.25
C ASN A 49 -8.78 -20.80 -15.15
N GLY A 50 -8.47 -19.55 -15.52
CA GLY A 50 -9.42 -18.44 -15.42
C GLY A 50 -9.66 -17.92 -14.01
N VAL A 51 -8.78 -18.24 -13.07
CA VAL A 51 -8.84 -17.75 -11.68
C VAL A 51 -7.52 -17.06 -11.34
N GLY A 52 -7.62 -15.84 -10.85
CA GLY A 52 -6.47 -15.07 -10.35
C GLY A 52 -6.54 -14.92 -8.83
N THR A 53 -5.43 -15.17 -8.16
CA THR A 53 -5.27 -14.89 -6.71
C THR A 53 -4.58 -13.54 -6.53
N VAL A 54 -5.18 -12.66 -5.74
CA VAL A 54 -4.58 -11.39 -5.32
C VAL A 54 -4.27 -11.47 -3.84
N SER A 55 -2.98 -11.50 -3.50
CA SER A 55 -2.50 -11.48 -2.12
C SER A 55 -2.13 -10.07 -1.72
N ALA A 56 -2.66 -9.62 -0.59
CA ALA A 56 -2.34 -8.32 -0.02
C ALA A 56 -1.80 -8.47 1.40
N LYS A 57 -0.67 -7.81 1.69
CA LYS A 57 -0.13 -7.62 3.02
C LYS A 57 -0.26 -6.16 3.40
N VAL A 58 -0.85 -5.91 4.55
CA VAL A 58 -1.14 -4.56 5.03
C VAL A 58 -0.51 -4.36 6.40
N LYS A 59 0.47 -3.48 6.48
CA LYS A 59 1.10 -3.09 7.73
C LYS A 59 0.35 -1.92 8.35
N VAL A 60 -0.20 -2.13 9.54
CA VAL A 60 -0.91 -1.10 10.31
C VAL A 60 -0.06 -0.66 11.48
N ALA A 61 0.09 0.63 11.65
CA ALA A 61 0.78 1.25 12.77
C ALA A 61 -0.22 1.79 13.79
N ASN A 62 0.15 1.70 15.06
CA ASN A 62 -0.53 2.33 16.17
C ASN A 62 0.45 3.26 16.89
N SER A 63 0.31 4.57 16.69
CA SER A 63 1.10 5.60 17.37
C SER A 63 0.46 6.07 18.70
N GLY A 64 -0.63 5.44 19.09
CA GLY A 64 -1.31 5.71 20.35
C GLY A 64 -0.63 5.07 21.56
N THR A 65 -1.20 5.29 22.74
CA THR A 65 -0.71 4.80 24.03
C THR A 65 -1.40 3.55 24.54
N SER A 66 -2.38 3.04 23.79
CA SER A 66 -3.15 1.82 24.12
C SER A 66 -3.16 0.87 22.93
N SER A 67 -3.23 -0.44 23.19
CA SER A 67 -3.45 -1.43 22.15
C SER A 67 -4.83 -1.28 21.53
N ALA A 68 -4.98 -1.68 20.27
CA ALA A 68 -6.25 -1.65 19.58
C ALA A 68 -6.47 -2.93 18.77
N ASN A 69 -7.72 -3.43 18.80
CA ASN A 69 -8.17 -4.47 17.91
C ASN A 69 -8.73 -3.82 16.65
N ILE A 70 -8.24 -4.24 15.51
CA ILE A 70 -8.66 -3.73 14.20
C ILE A 70 -9.06 -4.88 13.30
N THR A 71 -9.86 -4.57 12.30
CA THR A 71 -10.22 -5.48 11.23
C THR A 71 -9.78 -4.90 9.91
N VAL A 72 -9.11 -5.69 9.10
CA VAL A 72 -8.63 -5.31 7.76
C VAL A 72 -9.38 -6.12 6.73
N ARG A 73 -9.86 -5.43 5.70
CA ARG A 73 -10.51 -5.99 4.53
C ARG A 73 -9.93 -5.38 3.27
N ASN A 74 -9.70 -6.20 2.25
CA ASN A 74 -9.25 -5.75 0.95
C ASN A 74 -10.30 -6.06 -0.12
N THR A 75 -10.64 -5.07 -0.91
CA THR A 75 -11.59 -5.20 -2.02
C THR A 75 -10.90 -4.89 -3.32
N VAL A 76 -11.02 -5.77 -4.30
CA VAL A 76 -10.49 -5.59 -5.66
C VAL A 76 -11.55 -4.97 -6.53
N TYR A 77 -11.17 -3.93 -7.26
CA TYR A 77 -12.03 -3.20 -8.21
C TYR A 77 -11.42 -3.21 -9.60
N ASP A 78 -12.28 -3.18 -10.60
CA ASP A 78 -11.89 -2.95 -11.99
C ASP A 78 -11.71 -1.46 -12.30
N LYS A 79 -11.32 -1.14 -13.54
CA LYS A 79 -11.13 0.24 -14.04
C LYS A 79 -12.42 1.09 -14.07
N LYS A 80 -13.60 0.49 -13.85
CA LYS A 80 -14.91 1.17 -13.80
C LYS A 80 -15.43 1.30 -12.38
N ASP A 81 -14.57 1.12 -11.37
CA ASP A 81 -14.96 1.11 -9.95
C ASP A 81 -15.96 0.01 -9.57
N GLN A 82 -16.06 -1.05 -10.35
CA GLN A 82 -16.91 -2.18 -10.03
C GLN A 82 -16.15 -3.17 -9.15
N LYS A 83 -16.76 -3.56 -8.04
CA LYS A 83 -16.20 -4.59 -7.15
C LYS A 83 -16.18 -5.94 -7.87
N VAL A 84 -15.00 -6.54 -7.98
CA VAL A 84 -14.80 -7.86 -8.58
C VAL A 84 -14.48 -8.94 -7.57
N SER A 85 -13.92 -8.57 -6.42
CA SER A 85 -13.63 -9.51 -5.34
C SER A 85 -13.45 -8.79 -4.01
N GLU A 86 -13.72 -9.49 -2.90
CA GLU A 86 -13.51 -9.00 -1.54
C GLU A 86 -12.91 -10.12 -0.69
N SER A 87 -11.90 -9.80 0.11
CA SER A 87 -11.31 -10.77 1.03
C SER A 87 -12.22 -11.02 2.24
N ALA A 88 -12.00 -12.12 2.91
CA ALA A 88 -12.45 -12.26 4.29
C ALA A 88 -11.81 -11.17 5.17
N GLU A 89 -12.50 -10.81 6.23
CA GLU A 89 -11.98 -9.90 7.24
C GLU A 89 -10.87 -10.58 8.06
N THR A 90 -9.78 -9.85 8.30
CA THR A 90 -8.70 -10.30 9.17
C THR A 90 -8.63 -9.39 10.38
N THR A 91 -8.87 -9.94 11.56
CA THR A 91 -8.77 -9.21 12.82
C THR A 91 -7.40 -9.42 13.44
N LEU A 92 -6.79 -8.34 13.93
CA LEU A 92 -5.51 -8.38 14.62
C LEU A 92 -5.44 -7.30 15.70
N THR A 93 -4.58 -7.54 16.71
CA THR A 93 -4.26 -6.55 17.74
C THR A 93 -3.00 -5.81 17.36
N VAL A 94 -3.03 -4.49 17.43
CA VAL A 94 -1.85 -3.63 17.25
C VAL A 94 -1.50 -2.98 18.58
N GLU A 95 -0.39 -3.37 19.16
CA GLU A 95 0.08 -2.85 20.44
C GLU A 95 0.43 -1.36 20.36
N ALA A 96 0.38 -0.67 21.50
CA ALA A 96 0.74 0.73 21.62
C ALA A 96 2.15 1.01 21.10
N GLY A 97 2.33 2.04 20.29
CA GLY A 97 3.62 2.43 19.73
C GLY A 97 4.24 1.40 18.78
N SER A 98 3.46 0.44 18.29
CA SER A 98 3.93 -0.69 17.50
C SER A 98 3.25 -0.75 16.12
N SER A 99 3.57 -1.78 15.36
CA SER A 99 2.87 -2.11 14.10
C SER A 99 2.68 -3.62 13.98
N ALA A 100 1.59 -4.01 13.29
CA ALA A 100 1.29 -5.38 12.98
C ALA A 100 0.93 -5.51 11.49
N GLU A 101 1.02 -6.72 10.94
CA GLU A 101 0.74 -7.01 9.54
C GLU A 101 -0.46 -7.95 9.40
N ALA A 102 -1.44 -7.54 8.60
CA ALA A 102 -2.53 -8.38 8.14
C ALA A 102 -2.23 -8.92 6.75
N SER A 103 -2.51 -10.20 6.52
CA SER A 103 -2.44 -10.83 5.20
C SER A 103 -3.83 -11.27 4.77
N THR A 104 -4.22 -10.94 3.55
CA THR A 104 -5.51 -11.32 2.96
C THR A 104 -5.31 -11.86 1.55
N ASN A 105 -6.22 -12.72 1.11
CA ASN A 105 -6.29 -13.22 -0.24
C ASN A 105 -7.66 -12.94 -0.84
N ASN A 106 -7.65 -12.51 -2.09
CA ASN A 106 -8.84 -12.31 -2.91
C ASN A 106 -8.77 -13.24 -4.11
N VAL A 107 -9.92 -13.74 -4.53
CA VAL A 107 -10.04 -14.54 -5.75
C VAL A 107 -10.80 -13.74 -6.79
N VAL A 108 -10.21 -13.59 -7.97
CA VAL A 108 -10.83 -12.92 -9.12
C VAL A 108 -11.10 -13.97 -10.19
N THR A 109 -12.37 -14.18 -10.51
CA THR A 109 -12.78 -15.14 -11.54
C THR A 109 -12.76 -14.47 -12.91
N ASN A 110 -12.19 -15.16 -13.90
CA ASN A 110 -12.03 -14.69 -15.28
C ASN A 110 -11.45 -13.27 -15.37
N PRO A 111 -10.27 -13.01 -14.76
CA PRO A 111 -9.66 -11.70 -14.82
C PRO A 111 -9.28 -11.36 -16.27
N SER A 112 -9.54 -10.10 -16.66
CA SER A 112 -8.95 -9.55 -17.89
C SER A 112 -7.45 -9.34 -17.64
N LEU A 113 -6.62 -10.07 -18.36
CA LEU A 113 -5.18 -9.98 -18.21
C LEU A 113 -4.63 -8.74 -18.93
N TRP A 114 -3.58 -8.19 -18.34
CA TRP A 114 -2.84 -7.11 -18.99
C TRP A 114 -2.16 -7.60 -20.27
N SER A 115 -2.26 -6.83 -21.33
CA SER A 115 -1.52 -7.02 -22.57
C SER A 115 -1.12 -5.68 -23.16
N LEU A 116 -0.27 -5.67 -24.18
CA LEU A 116 0.09 -4.43 -24.90
C LEU A 116 -1.10 -3.80 -25.60
N ASP A 117 -2.02 -4.62 -26.10
CA ASP A 117 -3.22 -4.17 -26.82
C ASP A 117 -4.35 -3.77 -25.86
N ASP A 118 -4.43 -4.44 -24.71
CA ASP A 118 -5.39 -4.11 -23.64
C ASP A 118 -4.68 -4.06 -22.29
N PRO A 119 -4.17 -2.88 -21.89
CA PRO A 119 -3.47 -2.70 -20.61
C PRO A 119 -4.45 -2.61 -19.44
N THR A 120 -5.28 -3.65 -19.26
CA THR A 120 -6.24 -3.72 -18.17
C THR A 120 -5.53 -3.74 -16.82
N GLN A 121 -6.03 -2.94 -15.90
CA GLN A 121 -5.56 -2.84 -14.52
C GLN A 121 -6.71 -2.99 -13.55
N TYR A 122 -6.39 -3.51 -12.38
CA TYR A 122 -7.24 -3.55 -11.20
C TYR A 122 -6.59 -2.76 -10.08
N TYR A 123 -7.37 -2.33 -9.12
CA TYR A 123 -6.83 -1.74 -7.90
C TYR A 123 -7.45 -2.37 -6.66
N VAL A 124 -6.72 -2.30 -5.56
CA VAL A 124 -7.17 -2.81 -4.26
C VAL A 124 -7.44 -1.63 -3.34
N ARG A 125 -8.61 -1.64 -2.72
CA ARG A 125 -8.95 -0.74 -1.62
C ARG A 125 -8.84 -1.51 -0.32
N THR A 126 -8.04 -0.97 0.60
CA THR A 126 -7.91 -1.47 1.96
C THR A 126 -8.77 -0.63 2.90
N GLU A 127 -9.54 -1.31 3.72
CA GLU A 127 -10.39 -0.71 4.75
C GLU A 127 -10.12 -1.36 6.11
#